data_a14e6a420f919ee0554c4729b6a7179d
#
_entry.id   a14e6a420f919ee0554c4729b6a7179d
#
_cell.length_a   1.000
_cell.length_b   1.000
_cell.length_c   1.000
_cell.angle_alpha   90.00
_cell.angle_beta   90.00
_cell.angle_gamma   90.00
#
_symmetry.space_group_name_H-M   'P 1'
#
loop_
_entity.id
_entity.type
_entity.pdbx_description
1 polymer ?
#
loop_
_entity_poly.entity_id
_entity_poly.type
_entity_poly.pdbx_seq_one_letter_code
_entity_poly.pdbx_strand_id
1 'polypeptide(L)'
;MIYLTSPYSHPDPAIREQRFHAACAAAAELIRAGNDVYCPVVLGHRLVEHGLPTDWSFWQRSARAFLERCDELVVLMLEGWDESVGVMTEIQIAEAVSLPIRYVAQ
;
A
#
# COMPACT_ATOMS: atom_id res chain seq x y z
N MET A 1 14.48 -2.14 -1.48
CA MET A 1 13.13 -2.56 -1.03
C MET A 1 12.06 -1.74 -1.72
N ILE A 2 11.03 -2.40 -2.21
CA ILE A 2 9.86 -1.76 -2.82
C ILE A 2 8.80 -1.51 -1.74
N TYR A 3 8.22 -0.31 -1.76
CA TYR A 3 7.01 -0.02 -1.01
C TYR A 3 5.83 -0.20 -1.98
N LEU A 4 4.99 -1.21 -1.74
CA LEU A 4 3.82 -1.46 -2.58
C LEU A 4 2.59 -0.85 -1.92
N THR A 5 2.01 0.16 -2.56
CA THR A 5 0.77 0.79 -2.10
C THR A 5 -0.42 0.39 -2.95
N SER A 6 -1.58 0.27 -2.31
CA SER A 6 -2.86 0.01 -2.96
C SER A 6 -3.98 0.56 -2.09
N PRO A 7 -5.16 0.84 -2.66
CA PRO A 7 -6.28 1.30 -1.83
C PRO A 7 -6.74 0.20 -0.89
N TYR A 8 -7.10 0.57 0.34
CA TYR A 8 -7.56 -0.39 1.33
C TYR A 8 -8.87 0.01 1.99
N SER A 9 -8.92 1.21 2.62
CA SER A 9 -10.05 1.64 3.43
C SER A 9 -11.34 1.67 2.62
N HIS A 10 -12.37 1.03 3.16
CA HIS A 10 -13.71 0.98 2.57
C HIS A 10 -14.69 0.59 3.67
N PRO A 11 -15.93 1.13 3.67
CA PRO A 11 -16.94 0.75 4.67
C PRO A 11 -17.32 -0.73 4.61
N ASP A 12 -17.29 -1.34 3.41
CA ASP A 12 -17.64 -2.74 3.22
C ASP A 12 -16.45 -3.65 3.50
N PRO A 13 -16.53 -4.54 4.52
CA PRO A 13 -15.46 -5.49 4.82
C PRO A 13 -15.12 -6.42 3.66
N ALA A 14 -16.10 -6.76 2.81
CA ALA A 14 -15.88 -7.62 1.65
C ALA A 14 -14.97 -6.93 0.62
N ILE A 15 -15.10 -5.62 0.45
CA ILE A 15 -14.23 -4.85 -0.45
C ILE A 15 -12.80 -4.80 0.12
N ARG A 16 -12.66 -4.58 1.43
CA ARG A 16 -11.33 -4.62 2.08
C ARG A 16 -10.65 -5.97 1.89
N GLU A 17 -11.41 -7.06 2.01
CA GLU A 17 -10.89 -8.42 1.81
C GLU A 17 -10.43 -8.63 0.36
N GLN A 18 -11.19 -8.17 -0.63
CA GLN A 18 -10.82 -8.23 -2.04
C GLN A 18 -9.53 -7.45 -2.30
N ARG A 19 -9.43 -6.26 -1.73
CA ARG A 19 -8.24 -5.40 -1.86
C ARG A 19 -7.01 -6.05 -1.22
N PHE A 20 -7.20 -6.70 -0.09
CA PHE A 20 -6.13 -7.47 0.57
C PHE A 20 -5.61 -8.60 -0.34
N HIS A 21 -6.50 -9.39 -0.91
CA HIS A 21 -6.09 -10.48 -1.79
C HIS A 21 -5.39 -9.99 -3.06
N ALA A 22 -5.85 -8.89 -3.64
CA ALA A 22 -5.19 -8.28 -4.80
C ALA A 22 -3.78 -7.77 -4.45
N ALA A 23 -3.63 -7.16 -3.27
CA ALA A 23 -2.31 -6.71 -2.80
C ALA A 23 -1.37 -7.89 -2.55
N CYS A 24 -1.87 -8.98 -1.97
CA CYS A 24 -1.08 -10.20 -1.78
C CYS A 24 -0.58 -10.76 -3.12
N ALA A 25 -1.45 -10.82 -4.13
CA ALA A 25 -1.07 -11.31 -5.45
C ALA A 25 0.01 -10.43 -6.09
N ALA A 26 -0.13 -9.11 -6.02
CA ALA A 26 0.86 -8.19 -6.55
C ALA A 26 2.20 -8.27 -5.81
N ALA A 27 2.16 -8.36 -4.49
CA ALA A 27 3.37 -8.54 -3.68
C ALA A 27 4.10 -9.83 -4.05
N ALA A 28 3.36 -10.92 -4.20
CA ALA A 28 3.93 -12.21 -4.58
C ALA A 28 4.62 -12.15 -5.94
N GLU A 29 4.04 -11.45 -6.93
CA GLU A 29 4.67 -11.28 -8.25
C GLU A 29 5.98 -10.51 -8.14
N LEU A 30 6.01 -9.43 -7.37
CA LEU A 30 7.21 -8.63 -7.17
C LEU A 30 8.32 -9.44 -6.45
N ILE A 31 7.94 -10.23 -5.46
CA ILE A 31 8.88 -11.09 -4.72
C ILE A 31 9.43 -12.18 -5.66
N ARG A 32 8.57 -12.78 -6.48
CA ARG A 32 8.97 -13.79 -7.46
C ARG A 32 9.99 -13.23 -8.46
N ALA A 33 9.88 -11.94 -8.78
CA ALA A 33 10.82 -11.24 -9.66
C ALA A 33 12.15 -10.87 -8.98
N GLY A 34 12.32 -11.19 -7.70
CA GLY A 34 13.56 -10.98 -6.98
C GLY A 34 13.61 -9.73 -6.10
N ASN A 35 12.47 -9.09 -5.85
CA ASN A 35 12.41 -7.88 -5.03
C ASN A 35 12.08 -8.19 -3.58
N ASP A 36 12.58 -7.34 -2.67
CA ASP A 36 12.10 -7.28 -1.30
C ASP A 36 10.97 -6.27 -1.27
N VAL A 37 9.84 -6.63 -0.66
CA VAL A 37 8.60 -5.84 -0.73
C VAL A 37 8.02 -5.60 0.66
N TYR A 38 7.73 -4.34 0.96
CA TYR A 38 6.87 -3.97 2.07
C TYR A 38 5.51 -3.53 1.51
N CYS A 39 4.42 -4.12 2.00
CA CYS A 39 3.07 -3.76 1.59
C CYS A 39 2.21 -3.54 2.83
N PRO A 40 1.82 -2.29 3.13
CA PRO A 40 1.04 -2.00 4.34
C PRO A 40 -0.32 -2.69 4.35
N VAL A 41 -0.95 -2.86 3.19
CA VAL A 41 -2.24 -3.57 3.12
C VAL A 41 -2.09 -5.03 3.53
N VAL A 42 -1.02 -5.69 3.08
CA VAL A 42 -0.75 -7.09 3.44
C VAL A 42 -0.44 -7.24 4.92
N LEU A 43 0.40 -6.36 5.45
CA LEU A 43 0.73 -6.37 6.87
C LEU A 43 -0.45 -5.99 7.76
N GLY A 44 -1.16 -4.90 7.38
CA GLY A 44 -2.14 -4.27 8.26
C GLY A 44 -3.50 -4.95 8.28
N HIS A 45 -3.90 -5.64 7.21
CA HIS A 45 -5.25 -6.20 7.11
C HIS A 45 -5.60 -7.14 8.27
N ARG A 46 -4.69 -8.04 8.62
CA ARG A 46 -4.92 -8.95 9.75
C ARG A 46 -4.79 -8.26 11.10
N LEU A 47 -3.98 -7.19 11.17
CA LEU A 47 -3.84 -6.42 12.41
C LEU A 47 -5.10 -5.64 12.76
N VAL A 48 -5.88 -5.26 11.76
CA VAL A 48 -7.19 -4.61 11.97
C VAL A 48 -8.13 -5.53 12.76
N GLU A 49 -8.03 -6.85 12.57
CA GLU A 49 -8.81 -7.82 13.33
C GLU A 49 -8.50 -7.78 14.83
N HIS A 50 -7.34 -7.24 15.21
CA HIS A 50 -6.90 -7.07 16.58
C HIS A 50 -7.21 -5.68 17.14
N GLY A 51 -8.12 -4.96 16.50
CA GLY A 51 -8.65 -3.69 17.01
C GLY A 51 -7.93 -2.44 16.53
N LEU A 52 -7.03 -2.53 15.57
CA LEU A 52 -6.39 -1.35 15.02
C LEU A 52 -7.31 -0.64 14.01
N PRO A 53 -7.26 0.72 13.96
CA PRO A 53 -8.05 1.48 13.00
C PRO A 53 -7.63 1.18 11.55
N THR A 54 -8.52 1.54 10.60
CA THR A 54 -8.25 1.40 9.16
C THR A 54 -7.90 2.71 8.50
N ASP A 55 -8.01 3.84 9.21
CA ASP A 55 -7.88 5.18 8.62
C ASP A 55 -6.43 5.60 8.43
N TRP A 56 -6.22 6.43 7.43
CA TRP A 56 -4.89 6.95 7.09
C TRP A 56 -4.24 7.74 8.23
N SER A 57 -5.01 8.50 8.99
CA SER A 57 -4.47 9.30 10.09
C SER A 57 -3.73 8.45 11.13
N PHE A 58 -4.18 7.21 11.32
CA PHE A 58 -3.50 6.27 12.22
C PHE A 58 -2.22 5.71 11.56
N TRP A 59 -2.30 5.30 10.28
CA TRP A 59 -1.23 4.58 9.60
C TRP A 59 -0.15 5.46 8.99
N GLN A 60 -0.39 6.79 8.86
CA GLN A 60 0.53 7.71 8.16
C GLN A 60 1.95 7.71 8.72
N ARG A 61 2.10 7.59 10.03
CA ARG A 61 3.42 7.59 10.68
C ARG A 61 4.25 6.38 10.22
N SER A 62 3.63 5.21 10.21
CA SER A 62 4.28 3.98 9.77
C SER A 62 4.63 4.05 8.29
N ALA A 63 3.71 4.57 7.48
CA ALA A 63 3.93 4.75 6.04
C ALA A 63 5.16 5.63 5.77
N ARG A 64 5.26 6.77 6.46
CA ARG A 64 6.41 7.67 6.29
C ARG A 64 7.72 6.99 6.68
N ALA A 65 7.73 6.27 7.79
CA ALA A 65 8.93 5.57 8.27
C ALA A 65 9.42 4.53 7.27
N PHE A 66 8.52 3.77 6.65
CA PHE A 66 8.90 2.76 5.66
C PHE A 66 9.26 3.37 4.31
N LEU A 67 8.51 4.38 3.84
CA LEU A 67 8.82 5.05 2.56
C LEU A 67 10.23 5.65 2.55
N GLU A 68 10.65 6.24 3.66
CA GLU A 68 11.99 6.81 3.79
C GLU A 68 13.10 5.78 3.64
N ARG A 69 12.79 4.51 3.83
CA ARG A 69 13.74 3.40 3.78
C ARG A 69 13.62 2.53 2.54
N CYS A 70 12.65 2.81 1.69
CA CYS A 70 12.45 2.07 0.44
C CYS A 70 13.17 2.76 -0.72
N ASP A 71 13.41 2.00 -1.78
CA ASP A 71 14.12 2.48 -2.98
C ASP A 71 13.15 2.86 -4.10
N GLU A 72 11.91 2.40 -4.02
CA GLU A 72 10.90 2.60 -5.07
C GLU A 72 9.52 2.49 -4.46
N LEU A 73 8.59 3.30 -4.96
CA LEU A 73 7.16 3.16 -4.69
C LEU A 73 6.49 2.52 -5.89
N VAL A 74 5.79 1.42 -5.68
CA VAL A 74 4.94 0.80 -6.69
C VAL A 74 3.48 0.99 -6.29
N VAL A 75 2.70 1.57 -7.21
CA VAL A 75 1.28 1.85 -7.00
C VAL A 75 0.46 0.79 -7.75
N LEU A 76 -0.29 -0.02 -7.01
CA LEU A 76 -1.23 -0.98 -7.60
C LEU A 76 -2.55 -0.27 -7.88
N MET A 77 -2.87 -0.12 -9.15
CA MET A 77 -4.04 0.64 -9.61
C MET A 77 -5.32 -0.20 -9.55
N LEU A 78 -5.73 -0.58 -8.36
CA LEU A 78 -7.06 -1.17 -8.14
C LEU A 78 -8.12 -0.08 -8.27
N GLU A 79 -9.37 -0.48 -8.51
CA GLU A 79 -10.48 0.48 -8.54
C GLU A 79 -10.47 1.34 -7.27
N GLY A 80 -10.54 2.65 -7.46
CA GLY A 80 -10.53 3.64 -6.38
C GLY A 80 -9.14 4.08 -5.92
N TRP A 81 -8.07 3.63 -6.57
CA TRP A 81 -6.70 3.98 -6.14
C TRP A 81 -6.44 5.48 -6.15
N ASP A 82 -6.96 6.19 -7.15
CA ASP A 82 -6.76 7.63 -7.33
C ASP A 82 -7.71 8.48 -6.46
N GLU A 83 -8.62 7.84 -5.75
CA GLU A 83 -9.48 8.48 -4.75
C GLU A 83 -9.08 8.11 -3.33
N SER A 84 -8.10 7.24 -3.16
CA SER A 84 -7.61 6.80 -1.86
C SER A 84 -6.72 7.87 -1.23
N VAL A 85 -7.10 8.34 -0.04
CA VAL A 85 -6.30 9.32 0.71
C VAL A 85 -4.91 8.77 1.00
N GLY A 86 -4.82 7.51 1.43
CA GLY A 86 -3.54 6.87 1.74
C GLY A 86 -2.63 6.79 0.52
N VAL A 87 -3.13 6.24 -0.59
CA VAL A 87 -2.35 6.09 -1.82
C VAL A 87 -1.88 7.45 -2.34
N MET A 88 -2.78 8.43 -2.42
CA MET A 88 -2.43 9.75 -2.95
C MET A 88 -1.42 10.47 -2.07
N THR A 89 -1.53 10.32 -0.75
CA THR A 89 -0.57 10.93 0.17
C THR A 89 0.79 10.24 0.09
N GLU A 90 0.82 8.93 -0.04
CA GLU A 90 2.08 8.18 -0.20
C GLU A 90 2.79 8.56 -1.50
N ILE A 91 2.05 8.80 -2.59
CA ILE A 91 2.60 9.31 -3.84
C ILE A 91 3.25 10.69 -3.61
N GLN A 92 2.56 11.59 -2.91
CA GLN A 92 3.09 12.92 -2.60
C GLN A 92 4.37 12.85 -1.75
N ILE A 93 4.41 11.97 -0.77
CA ILE A 93 5.61 11.77 0.06
C ILE A 93 6.78 11.28 -0.79
N ALA A 94 6.53 10.30 -1.66
CA ALA A 94 7.54 9.75 -2.54
C ALA A 94 8.09 10.82 -3.50
N GLU A 95 7.21 11.65 -4.08
CA GLU A 95 7.61 12.75 -4.93
C GLU A 95 8.48 13.77 -4.19
N ALA A 96 8.11 14.09 -2.96
CA ALA A 96 8.86 15.07 -2.15
C ALA A 96 10.28 14.62 -1.83
N VAL A 97 10.54 13.31 -1.74
CA VAL A 97 11.87 12.76 -1.47
C VAL A 97 12.54 12.18 -2.73
N SER A 98 11.98 12.46 -3.90
CA SER A 98 12.50 12.02 -5.20
C SER A 98 12.61 10.50 -5.33
N LEU A 99 11.72 9.76 -4.69
CA LEU A 99 11.66 8.31 -4.79
C LEU A 99 11.04 7.92 -6.15
N PRO A 100 11.64 7.00 -6.92
CA PRO A 100 11.03 6.53 -8.16
C PRO A 100 9.65 5.93 -7.92
N ILE A 101 8.70 6.22 -8.81
CA ILE A 101 7.33 5.74 -8.71
C ILE A 101 6.97 4.97 -9.97
N ARG A 102 6.43 3.77 -9.80
CA ARG A 102 5.94 2.94 -10.88
C ARG A 102 4.49 2.55 -10.63
N TYR A 103 3.67 2.63 -11.67
CA TYR A 103 2.25 2.30 -11.62
C TYR A 103 2.03 0.95 -12.30
N VAL A 104 1.33 0.04 -11.66
CA VAL A 104 1.03 -1.27 -12.21
C VAL A 104 -0.46 -1.56 -12.15
N ALA A 105 -0.98 -2.19 -13.20
CA ALA A 105 -2.36 -2.68 -13.23
C ALA A 105 -2.47 -4.01 -12.48
N GLN A 106 -3.68 -4.30 -12.06
CA GLN A 106 -3.98 -5.58 -11.44
C GLN A 106 -3.84 -6.73 -12.44
#